data_e4522a3dcf8a4ec5a0fb6e33cc67474b
#
_entry.id   e4522a3dcf8a4ec5a0fb6e33cc67474b
#
_cell.length_a   1.000
_cell.length_b   1.000
_cell.length_c   1.000
_cell.angle_alpha   90.00
_cell.angle_beta   90.00
_cell.angle_gamma   90.00
#
_symmetry.space_group_name_H-M   'P 1'
#
loop_
_entity.id
_entity.type
_entity.pdbx_description
1 polymer ?
#
loop_
_entity_poly.entity_id
_entity_poly.type
_entity_poly.pdbx_seq_one_letter_code
_entity_poly.pdbx_strand_id
1 'polypeptide(L)'
;MTGPRLHWSGDTLRLSGRLSIAEVDAVTLPGEARARRILLTDLTHLDTAGAWRLLDLSDRLGAALEGAAPPHAALLDTVRRNLPPPPEAPARHGLRNGIMALGHAVWNRLRDGLALTAFLGGFVAEMVRLLRHPARLRATSLAHHMQAAGLDAVPIVTLMSFLIGIVIAFQGASQLERFGAEIFVVDLIAISVLRELGILLTAIIVAGRSASAFTAAIGSMKMREEVDALRALGLDPVTILVAPRILALILTLPVLGILANIAGLAGGAVMAWLDLGIAPAVFAGRIADGIGPWHLAVGLVKAPVFALIIGIVGCRNGLAVGGDAESLGRLTSASVVAAIFLVILADAVFSVFFALMGI
;
A
#
# COMPACT_ATOMS: atom_id res chain seq x y z
N MET A 1 -39.37 -16.08 -31.95
CA MET A 1 -38.93 -16.68 -30.64
C MET A 1 -39.71 -15.97 -29.54
N THR A 2 -40.62 -16.66 -28.88
CA THR A 2 -41.53 -16.04 -27.90
C THR A 2 -40.87 -16.01 -26.55
N GLY A 3 -40.56 -14.79 -26.04
CA GLY A 3 -40.03 -14.55 -24.67
C GLY A 3 -41.01 -15.01 -23.59
N PRO A 4 -40.62 -14.96 -22.30
CA PRO A 4 -41.45 -15.40 -21.19
C PRO A 4 -42.75 -14.57 -21.13
N ARG A 5 -43.88 -15.24 -20.98
CA ARG A 5 -45.18 -14.58 -20.79
C ARG A 5 -45.68 -14.91 -19.39
N LEU A 6 -46.03 -13.84 -18.66
CA LEU A 6 -46.63 -13.90 -17.33
C LEU A 6 -48.14 -13.76 -17.45
N HIS A 7 -48.87 -14.74 -16.97
CA HIS A 7 -50.33 -14.72 -16.92
C HIS A 7 -50.80 -14.85 -15.47
N TRP A 8 -51.57 -13.88 -15.02
CA TRP A 8 -52.14 -13.86 -13.66
C TRP A 8 -53.56 -14.45 -13.67
N SER A 9 -53.83 -15.38 -12.78
CA SER A 9 -55.17 -15.91 -12.61
C SER A 9 -55.45 -16.06 -11.11
N GLY A 10 -56.04 -15.02 -10.49
CA GLY A 10 -56.24 -14.96 -9.05
C GLY A 10 -54.92 -15.02 -8.28
N ASP A 11 -54.74 -15.98 -7.38
CA ASP A 11 -53.56 -16.22 -6.55
C ASP A 11 -52.46 -17.05 -7.28
N THR A 12 -52.60 -17.29 -8.59
CA THR A 12 -51.71 -18.14 -9.33
C THR A 12 -51.01 -17.37 -10.47
N LEU A 13 -49.73 -17.43 -10.50
CA LEU A 13 -48.90 -16.90 -11.59
C LEU A 13 -48.48 -18.04 -12.54
N ARG A 14 -48.92 -18.01 -13.78
CA ARG A 14 -48.53 -18.97 -14.82
C ARG A 14 -47.42 -18.37 -15.67
N LEU A 15 -46.30 -19.10 -15.78
CA LEU A 15 -45.15 -18.73 -16.60
C LEU A 15 -45.09 -19.67 -17.84
N SER A 16 -45.02 -19.09 -19.03
CA SER A 16 -44.94 -19.85 -20.27
C SER A 16 -43.83 -19.32 -21.19
N GLY A 17 -43.27 -20.21 -22.03
CA GLY A 17 -42.23 -19.84 -22.99
C GLY A 17 -40.81 -20.20 -22.50
N ARG A 18 -39.81 -19.40 -22.90
CA ARG A 18 -38.40 -19.61 -22.57
C ARG A 18 -38.02 -18.63 -21.45
N LEU A 19 -37.24 -19.12 -20.51
CA LEU A 19 -36.62 -18.28 -19.47
C LEU A 19 -35.13 -18.58 -19.39
N SER A 20 -34.37 -17.72 -20.02
CA SER A 20 -32.90 -17.80 -20.07
C SER A 20 -32.30 -16.45 -19.64
N ILE A 21 -30.97 -16.40 -19.54
CA ILE A 21 -30.24 -15.18 -19.18
C ILE A 21 -30.60 -13.98 -20.06
N ALA A 22 -30.95 -14.21 -21.33
CA ALA A 22 -31.32 -13.15 -22.27
C ALA A 22 -32.72 -12.56 -21.97
N GLU A 23 -33.59 -13.33 -21.32
CA GLU A 23 -35.00 -12.96 -21.05
C GLU A 23 -35.28 -12.72 -19.54
N VAL A 24 -34.30 -12.92 -18.67
CA VAL A 24 -34.45 -12.81 -17.21
C VAL A 24 -34.99 -11.44 -16.77
N ASP A 25 -34.56 -10.35 -17.43
CA ASP A 25 -34.98 -9.00 -17.12
C ASP A 25 -36.41 -8.66 -17.64
N ALA A 26 -36.94 -9.48 -18.55
CA ALA A 26 -38.32 -9.32 -19.04
C ALA A 26 -39.36 -9.77 -18.01
N VAL A 27 -38.95 -10.52 -16.98
CA VAL A 27 -39.80 -10.98 -15.88
C VAL A 27 -39.84 -9.90 -14.81
N THR A 28 -40.68 -8.89 -15.02
CA THR A 28 -40.95 -7.81 -14.04
C THR A 28 -42.31 -8.04 -13.37
N LEU A 29 -42.33 -7.89 -12.03
CA LEU A 29 -43.56 -7.99 -11.25
C LEU A 29 -44.18 -6.58 -11.07
N PRO A 30 -45.52 -6.44 -11.18
CA PRO A 30 -46.19 -5.23 -10.68
C PRO A 30 -45.98 -5.07 -9.17
N GLY A 31 -45.85 -3.84 -8.68
CA GLY A 31 -45.43 -3.53 -7.29
C GLY A 31 -46.28 -4.10 -6.15
N GLU A 32 -47.51 -4.56 -6.44
CA GLU A 32 -48.44 -5.18 -5.41
C GLU A 32 -48.79 -6.64 -5.78
N ALA A 33 -47.97 -7.31 -6.56
CA ALA A 33 -48.25 -8.67 -6.99
C ALA A 33 -48.21 -9.63 -5.80
N ARG A 34 -49.32 -10.38 -5.59
CA ARG A 34 -49.42 -11.47 -4.64
C ARG A 34 -49.76 -12.76 -5.39
N ALA A 35 -48.95 -13.76 -5.26
CA ALA A 35 -49.20 -15.09 -5.77
C ALA A 35 -48.88 -16.10 -4.66
N ARG A 36 -49.69 -17.16 -4.55
CA ARG A 36 -49.40 -18.29 -3.68
C ARG A 36 -48.80 -19.48 -4.41
N ARG A 37 -48.96 -19.50 -5.76
CA ARG A 37 -48.44 -20.58 -6.61
C ARG A 37 -47.90 -20.02 -7.90
N ILE A 38 -46.81 -20.56 -8.36
CA ILE A 38 -46.18 -20.27 -9.67
C ILE A 38 -46.22 -21.56 -10.48
N LEU A 39 -47.02 -21.58 -11.57
CA LEU A 39 -47.15 -22.74 -12.45
C LEU A 39 -46.15 -22.67 -13.58
N LEU A 40 -45.37 -23.73 -13.74
CA LEU A 40 -44.29 -23.88 -14.72
C LEU A 40 -44.62 -24.90 -15.83
N THR A 41 -45.88 -25.34 -15.94
CA THR A 41 -46.31 -26.37 -16.91
C THR A 41 -46.02 -26.03 -18.35
N ASP A 42 -46.06 -24.73 -18.70
CA ASP A 42 -45.91 -24.24 -20.06
C ASP A 42 -44.52 -23.65 -20.34
N LEU A 43 -43.55 -23.92 -19.43
CA LEU A 43 -42.18 -23.51 -19.58
C LEU A 43 -41.42 -24.48 -20.51
N THR A 44 -40.96 -23.98 -21.64
CA THR A 44 -40.33 -24.82 -22.69
C THR A 44 -38.80 -24.91 -22.52
N HIS A 45 -38.18 -23.90 -21.90
CA HIS A 45 -36.73 -23.87 -21.69
C HIS A 45 -36.41 -23.10 -20.41
N LEU A 46 -35.48 -23.65 -19.61
CA LEU A 46 -34.98 -23.05 -18.38
C LEU A 46 -33.46 -23.23 -18.31
N ASP A 47 -32.72 -22.14 -18.09
CA ASP A 47 -31.30 -22.16 -17.79
C ASP A 47 -31.04 -21.79 -16.30
N THR A 48 -29.78 -21.77 -15.91
CA THR A 48 -29.37 -21.50 -14.51
C THR A 48 -29.80 -20.09 -14.05
N ALA A 49 -29.71 -19.07 -14.94
CA ALA A 49 -30.13 -17.70 -14.61
C ALA A 49 -31.65 -17.60 -14.44
N GLY A 50 -32.41 -18.24 -15.34
CA GLY A 50 -33.88 -18.37 -15.23
C GLY A 50 -34.30 -19.12 -13.97
N ALA A 51 -33.62 -20.22 -13.63
CA ALA A 51 -33.88 -20.96 -12.41
C ALA A 51 -33.61 -20.13 -11.16
N TRP A 52 -32.51 -19.38 -11.12
CA TRP A 52 -32.22 -18.46 -10.03
C TRP A 52 -33.32 -17.39 -9.87
N ARG A 53 -33.75 -16.81 -10.99
CA ARG A 53 -34.82 -15.79 -11.01
C ARG A 53 -36.15 -16.34 -10.52
N LEU A 54 -36.50 -17.58 -10.85
CA LEU A 54 -37.71 -18.24 -10.37
C LEU A 54 -37.67 -18.50 -8.87
N LEU A 55 -36.52 -18.89 -8.35
CA LEU A 55 -36.32 -19.07 -6.89
C LEU A 55 -36.41 -17.73 -6.16
N ASP A 56 -35.78 -16.66 -6.66
CA ASP A 56 -35.91 -15.30 -6.12
C ASP A 56 -37.38 -14.82 -6.11
N LEU A 57 -38.11 -15.08 -7.18
CA LEU A 57 -39.55 -14.77 -7.27
C LEU A 57 -40.39 -15.58 -6.29
N SER A 58 -40.13 -16.88 -6.17
CA SER A 58 -40.78 -17.76 -5.20
C SER A 58 -40.61 -17.26 -3.77
N ASP A 59 -39.37 -16.90 -3.40
CA ASP A 59 -39.04 -16.40 -2.06
C ASP A 59 -39.66 -15.02 -1.79
N ARG A 60 -39.61 -14.10 -2.76
CA ARG A 60 -40.21 -12.74 -2.64
C ARG A 60 -41.76 -12.78 -2.50
N LEU A 61 -42.42 -13.67 -3.24
CA LEU A 61 -43.86 -13.78 -3.24
C LEU A 61 -44.38 -14.74 -2.15
N GLY A 62 -43.51 -15.54 -1.55
CA GLY A 62 -43.90 -16.64 -0.68
C GLY A 62 -44.72 -17.73 -1.40
N ALA A 63 -44.47 -17.89 -2.72
CA ALA A 63 -45.24 -18.75 -3.63
C ALA A 63 -44.58 -20.09 -3.90
N ALA A 64 -45.33 -21.17 -3.88
CA ALA A 64 -44.81 -22.50 -4.24
C ALA A 64 -44.62 -22.62 -5.76
N LEU A 65 -43.50 -23.26 -6.19
CA LEU A 65 -43.26 -23.62 -7.61
C LEU A 65 -43.92 -24.95 -7.88
N GLU A 66 -44.83 -25.02 -8.85
CA GLU A 66 -45.58 -26.24 -9.19
C GLU A 66 -45.56 -26.51 -10.70
N GLY A 67 -45.66 -27.78 -11.09
CA GLY A 67 -45.80 -28.17 -12.48
C GLY A 67 -44.52 -28.08 -13.33
N ALA A 68 -43.35 -28.05 -12.72
CA ALA A 68 -42.08 -28.06 -13.45
C ALA A 68 -41.84 -29.43 -14.11
N ALA A 69 -41.41 -29.45 -15.37
CA ALA A 69 -40.97 -30.68 -16.03
C ALA A 69 -39.76 -31.27 -15.30
N PRO A 70 -39.55 -32.61 -15.33
CA PRO A 70 -38.47 -33.27 -14.57
C PRO A 70 -37.08 -32.66 -14.76
N PRO A 71 -36.63 -32.23 -15.98
CA PRO A 71 -35.34 -31.59 -16.16
C PRO A 71 -35.28 -30.22 -15.47
N HIS A 72 -36.36 -29.46 -15.53
CA HIS A 72 -36.45 -28.12 -14.89
C HIS A 72 -36.49 -28.21 -13.37
N ALA A 73 -37.19 -29.24 -12.83
CA ALA A 73 -37.24 -29.49 -11.41
C ALA A 73 -35.84 -29.87 -10.87
N ALA A 74 -35.09 -30.71 -11.57
CA ALA A 74 -33.73 -31.09 -11.21
C ALA A 74 -32.79 -29.90 -11.23
N LEU A 75 -32.94 -28.96 -12.22
CA LEU A 75 -32.14 -27.75 -12.29
C LEU A 75 -32.47 -26.79 -11.15
N LEU A 76 -33.76 -26.59 -10.85
CA LEU A 76 -34.22 -25.75 -9.71
C LEU A 76 -33.69 -26.27 -8.37
N ASP A 77 -33.70 -27.59 -8.17
CA ASP A 77 -33.16 -28.20 -6.95
C ASP A 77 -31.64 -28.04 -6.87
N THR A 78 -30.93 -28.20 -8.00
CA THR A 78 -29.47 -27.99 -8.07
C THR A 78 -29.11 -26.54 -7.74
N VAL A 79 -29.80 -25.57 -8.34
CA VAL A 79 -29.58 -24.14 -8.08
C VAL A 79 -29.90 -23.81 -6.62
N ARG A 80 -31.01 -24.31 -6.09
CA ARG A 80 -31.42 -24.08 -4.69
C ARG A 80 -30.39 -24.59 -3.68
N ARG A 81 -29.78 -25.74 -3.92
CA ARG A 81 -28.72 -26.30 -3.05
C ARG A 81 -27.42 -25.51 -3.09
N ASN A 82 -27.16 -24.84 -4.20
CA ASN A 82 -25.92 -24.06 -4.41
C ASN A 82 -26.13 -22.55 -4.27
N LEU A 83 -27.33 -22.08 -3.88
CA LEU A 83 -27.54 -20.69 -3.56
C LEU A 83 -26.69 -20.30 -2.34
N PRO A 84 -25.95 -19.19 -2.42
CA PRO A 84 -25.28 -18.66 -1.23
C PRO A 84 -26.34 -18.34 -0.16
N PRO A 85 -26.02 -18.53 1.12
CA PRO A 85 -26.92 -18.12 2.20
C PRO A 85 -27.28 -16.65 2.03
N PRO A 86 -28.52 -16.23 2.40
CA PRO A 86 -28.92 -14.83 2.34
C PRO A 86 -27.85 -13.98 3.03
N PRO A 87 -27.48 -12.80 2.48
CA PRO A 87 -26.57 -11.92 3.18
C PRO A 87 -27.10 -11.68 4.60
N GLU A 88 -26.26 -12.01 5.59
CA GLU A 88 -26.61 -11.75 7.00
C GLU A 88 -27.01 -10.27 7.10
N ALA A 89 -28.19 -10.02 7.67
CA ALA A 89 -28.66 -8.66 7.91
C ALA A 89 -27.56 -7.90 8.64
N PRO A 90 -27.24 -6.65 8.24
CA PRO A 90 -26.15 -5.89 8.85
C PRO A 90 -26.37 -5.89 10.37
N ALA A 91 -25.43 -6.47 11.09
CA ALA A 91 -25.50 -6.62 12.54
C ALA A 91 -25.79 -5.24 13.14
N ARG A 92 -26.86 -5.14 13.93
CA ARG A 92 -27.24 -3.88 14.59
C ARG A 92 -26.02 -3.30 15.28
N HIS A 93 -25.69 -2.04 15.00
CA HIS A 93 -24.58 -1.31 15.57
C HIS A 93 -24.83 -1.10 17.09
N GLY A 94 -24.56 -2.14 17.88
CA GLY A 94 -24.53 -2.02 19.33
C GLY A 94 -23.10 -1.74 19.79
N LEU A 95 -22.94 -1.06 20.93
CA LEU A 95 -21.63 -0.77 21.56
C LEU A 95 -20.75 -2.03 21.66
N ARG A 96 -21.35 -3.18 21.94
CA ARG A 96 -20.64 -4.47 21.99
C ARG A 96 -19.97 -4.84 20.66
N ASN A 97 -20.68 -4.65 19.53
CA ASN A 97 -20.12 -4.94 18.20
C ASN A 97 -19.03 -3.94 17.82
N GLY A 98 -19.14 -2.69 18.25
CA GLY A 98 -18.07 -1.68 18.10
C GLY A 98 -16.81 -2.06 18.87
N ILE A 99 -16.93 -2.50 20.11
CA ILE A 99 -15.80 -2.96 20.93
C ILE A 99 -15.15 -4.22 20.33
N MET A 100 -15.98 -5.18 19.88
CA MET A 100 -15.46 -6.39 19.20
C MET A 100 -14.73 -6.04 17.89
N ALA A 101 -15.27 -5.16 17.07
CA ALA A 101 -14.62 -4.70 15.84
C ALA A 101 -13.29 -3.99 16.13
N LEU A 102 -13.23 -3.15 17.18
CA LEU A 102 -12.00 -2.51 17.64
C LEU A 102 -11.00 -3.57 18.13
N GLY A 103 -11.44 -4.55 18.91
CA GLY A 103 -10.57 -5.66 19.37
C GLY A 103 -9.98 -6.46 18.22
N HIS A 104 -10.78 -6.80 17.21
CA HIS A 104 -10.29 -7.46 16.00
C HIS A 104 -9.32 -6.59 15.20
N ALA A 105 -9.61 -5.28 15.08
CA ALA A 105 -8.72 -4.36 14.39
C ALA A 105 -7.34 -4.26 15.09
N VAL A 106 -7.34 -4.11 16.43
CA VAL A 106 -6.10 -4.07 17.22
C VAL A 106 -5.34 -5.39 17.13
N TRP A 107 -6.05 -6.52 17.26
CA TRP A 107 -5.43 -7.85 17.15
C TRP A 107 -4.78 -8.08 15.78
N ASN A 108 -5.47 -7.71 14.70
CA ASN A 108 -4.92 -7.82 13.35
C ASN A 108 -3.67 -6.93 13.18
N ARG A 109 -3.68 -5.71 13.72
CA ARG A 109 -2.49 -4.82 13.69
C ARG A 109 -1.31 -5.38 14.47
N LEU A 110 -1.55 -5.95 15.66
CA LEU A 110 -0.50 -6.61 16.44
C LEU A 110 0.07 -7.82 15.70
N ARG A 111 -0.79 -8.63 15.09
CA ARG A 111 -0.36 -9.78 14.28
C ARG A 111 0.46 -9.35 13.06
N ASP A 112 0.07 -8.26 12.39
CA ASP A 112 0.85 -7.69 11.29
C ASP A 112 2.21 -7.18 11.75
N GLY A 113 2.28 -6.53 12.92
CA GLY A 113 3.53 -6.11 13.55
C GLY A 113 4.45 -7.28 13.87
N LEU A 114 3.92 -8.35 14.48
CA LEU A 114 4.67 -9.58 14.76
C LEU A 114 5.18 -10.25 13.47
N ALA A 115 4.36 -10.27 12.42
CA ALA A 115 4.78 -10.82 11.13
C ALA A 115 5.88 -9.96 10.46
N LEU A 116 5.86 -8.64 10.67
CA LEU A 116 6.92 -7.75 10.17
C LEU A 116 8.24 -8.00 10.93
N THR A 117 8.18 -8.13 12.26
CA THR A 117 9.38 -8.43 13.07
C THR A 117 9.94 -9.82 12.78
N ALA A 118 9.08 -10.82 12.55
CA ALA A 118 9.52 -12.16 12.13
C ALA A 118 10.20 -12.12 10.75
N PHE A 119 9.67 -11.34 9.80
CA PHE A 119 10.27 -11.15 8.49
C PHE A 119 11.63 -10.43 8.60
N LEU A 120 11.72 -9.40 9.44
CA LEU A 120 12.98 -8.73 9.74
C LEU A 120 14.01 -9.71 10.32
N GLY A 121 13.61 -10.55 11.26
CA GLY A 121 14.49 -11.58 11.83
C GLY A 121 15.01 -12.57 10.77
N GLY A 122 14.14 -13.03 9.88
CA GLY A 122 14.51 -13.86 8.73
C GLY A 122 15.51 -13.16 7.80
N PHE A 123 15.27 -11.88 7.49
CA PHE A 123 16.19 -11.08 6.68
C PHE A 123 17.56 -10.90 7.37
N VAL A 124 17.59 -10.59 8.65
CA VAL A 124 18.86 -10.45 9.41
C VAL A 124 19.64 -11.77 9.43
N ALA A 125 18.96 -12.89 9.64
CA ALA A 125 19.59 -14.21 9.57
C ALA A 125 20.20 -14.49 8.20
N GLU A 126 19.48 -14.11 7.12
CA GLU A 126 19.99 -14.25 5.76
C GLU A 126 21.17 -13.30 5.49
N MET A 127 21.15 -12.10 6.03
CA MET A 127 22.25 -11.14 5.92
C MET A 127 23.53 -11.69 6.55
N VAL A 128 23.41 -12.32 7.73
CA VAL A 128 24.55 -13.00 8.38
C VAL A 128 25.10 -14.16 7.52
N ARG A 129 24.20 -14.91 6.84
CA ARG A 129 24.65 -15.97 5.91
C ARG A 129 25.34 -15.39 4.67
N LEU A 130 24.84 -14.29 4.11
CA LEU A 130 25.44 -13.60 2.97
C LEU A 130 26.81 -13.03 3.32
N LEU A 131 27.00 -12.47 4.51
CA LEU A 131 28.32 -12.00 4.99
C LEU A 131 29.34 -13.14 5.08
N ARG A 132 28.89 -14.36 5.44
CA ARG A 132 29.75 -15.56 5.49
C ARG A 132 30.01 -16.16 4.10
N HIS A 133 29.09 -15.97 3.17
CA HIS A 133 29.16 -16.53 1.82
C HIS A 133 28.81 -15.47 0.75
N PRO A 134 29.67 -14.46 0.56
CA PRO A 134 29.39 -13.32 -0.35
C PRO A 134 29.20 -13.73 -1.81
N ALA A 135 29.70 -14.89 -2.22
CA ALA A 135 29.50 -15.43 -3.56
C ALA A 135 28.02 -15.73 -3.91
N ARG A 136 27.14 -15.81 -2.92
CA ARG A 136 25.70 -15.98 -3.13
C ARG A 136 24.98 -14.67 -3.53
N LEU A 137 25.61 -13.52 -3.27
CA LEU A 137 25.05 -12.24 -3.64
C LEU A 137 25.21 -12.02 -5.16
N ARG A 138 24.12 -11.80 -5.85
CA ARG A 138 24.12 -11.48 -7.29
C ARG A 138 24.45 -10.01 -7.47
N ALA A 139 25.71 -9.70 -7.74
CA ALA A 139 26.19 -8.32 -7.92
C ALA A 139 25.45 -7.56 -9.02
N THR A 140 25.08 -8.23 -10.11
CA THR A 140 24.27 -7.65 -11.19
C THR A 140 22.89 -7.20 -10.74
N SER A 141 22.21 -8.02 -9.90
CA SER A 141 20.91 -7.68 -9.31
C SER A 141 21.05 -6.51 -8.35
N LEU A 142 22.09 -6.50 -7.50
CA LEU A 142 22.38 -5.39 -6.61
C LEU A 142 22.59 -4.09 -7.38
N ALA A 143 23.46 -4.09 -8.40
CA ALA A 143 23.74 -2.92 -9.24
C ALA A 143 22.47 -2.39 -9.93
N HIS A 144 21.63 -3.28 -10.47
CA HIS A 144 20.35 -2.90 -11.08
C HIS A 144 19.43 -2.20 -10.07
N HIS A 145 19.30 -2.74 -8.86
CA HIS A 145 18.46 -2.12 -7.82
C HIS A 145 19.07 -0.83 -7.27
N MET A 146 20.40 -0.70 -7.22
CA MET A 146 21.08 0.56 -6.88
C MET A 146 20.80 1.64 -7.92
N GLN A 147 20.82 1.30 -9.21
CA GLN A 147 20.42 2.22 -10.26
C GLN A 147 18.96 2.63 -10.10
N ALA A 148 18.05 1.67 -10.05
CA ALA A 148 16.62 1.93 -10.02
C ALA A 148 16.16 2.65 -8.74
N ALA A 149 16.68 2.33 -7.56
CA ALA A 149 16.31 2.95 -6.30
C ALA A 149 17.14 4.20 -5.96
N GLY A 150 18.39 4.27 -6.43
CA GLY A 150 19.33 5.36 -6.17
C GLY A 150 19.39 6.38 -7.30
N LEU A 151 20.09 6.08 -8.39
CA LEU A 151 20.37 7.05 -9.45
C LEU A 151 19.12 7.68 -10.04
N ASP A 152 18.11 6.88 -10.33
CA ASP A 152 16.85 7.40 -10.87
C ASP A 152 16.04 8.25 -9.87
N ALA A 153 16.39 8.25 -8.58
CA ALA A 153 15.76 9.09 -7.58
C ALA A 153 16.49 10.44 -7.40
N VAL A 154 17.73 10.58 -7.88
CA VAL A 154 18.55 11.79 -7.72
C VAL A 154 17.81 13.06 -8.17
N PRO A 155 17.20 13.14 -9.37
CA PRO A 155 16.61 14.38 -9.83
C PRO A 155 15.47 14.89 -8.92
N ILE A 156 14.60 13.98 -8.48
CA ILE A 156 13.46 14.36 -7.63
C ILE A 156 13.93 14.70 -6.22
N VAL A 157 14.86 13.95 -5.65
CA VAL A 157 15.38 14.20 -4.30
C VAL A 157 16.11 15.55 -4.26
N THR A 158 16.98 15.84 -5.22
CA THR A 158 17.73 17.11 -5.28
C THR A 158 16.80 18.30 -5.49
N LEU A 159 15.84 18.20 -6.42
CA LEU A 159 14.87 19.27 -6.67
C LEU A 159 14.02 19.56 -5.43
N MET A 160 13.45 18.52 -4.81
CA MET A 160 12.60 18.68 -3.64
C MET A 160 13.39 19.27 -2.45
N SER A 161 14.60 18.77 -2.20
CA SER A 161 15.45 19.28 -1.12
C SER A 161 15.87 20.74 -1.35
N PHE A 162 16.19 21.09 -2.60
CA PHE A 162 16.49 22.48 -2.98
C PHE A 162 15.31 23.43 -2.69
N LEU A 163 14.11 23.06 -3.13
CA LEU A 163 12.90 23.87 -2.89
C LEU A 163 12.58 23.99 -1.39
N ILE A 164 12.76 22.93 -0.63
CA ILE A 164 12.55 22.97 0.82
C ILE A 164 13.59 23.84 1.50
N GLY A 165 14.85 23.82 1.05
CA GLY A 165 15.88 24.75 1.52
C GLY A 165 15.49 26.22 1.32
N ILE A 166 14.94 26.57 0.15
CA ILE A 166 14.39 27.91 -0.13
C ILE A 166 13.28 28.27 0.88
N VAL A 167 12.31 27.36 1.07
CA VAL A 167 11.15 27.61 1.96
C VAL A 167 11.60 27.84 3.41
N ILE A 168 12.52 27.00 3.91
CA ILE A 168 13.04 27.15 5.30
C ILE A 168 13.81 28.46 5.44
N ALA A 169 14.63 28.83 4.45
CA ALA A 169 15.35 30.07 4.45
C ALA A 169 14.40 31.27 4.51
N PHE A 170 13.39 31.31 3.64
CA PHE A 170 12.40 32.38 3.59
C PHE A 170 11.59 32.53 4.89
N GLN A 171 11.08 31.39 5.40
CA GLN A 171 10.32 31.38 6.65
C GLN A 171 11.21 31.75 7.85
N GLY A 172 12.42 31.21 7.89
CA GLY A 172 13.40 31.53 8.94
C GLY A 172 13.80 32.99 8.92
N ALA A 173 14.08 33.55 7.71
CA ALA A 173 14.41 34.97 7.54
C ALA A 173 13.32 35.86 8.09
N SER A 174 12.07 35.69 7.67
CA SER A 174 10.94 36.49 8.07
C SER A 174 10.65 36.45 9.59
N GLN A 175 11.01 35.39 10.28
CA GLN A 175 10.87 35.30 11.74
C GLN A 175 12.05 35.94 12.47
N LEU A 176 13.29 35.73 12.02
CA LEU A 176 14.49 36.26 12.68
C LEU A 176 14.72 37.74 12.43
N GLU A 177 14.26 38.28 11.29
CA GLU A 177 14.28 39.73 10.99
C GLU A 177 13.58 40.57 12.07
N ARG A 178 12.46 40.06 12.62
CA ARG A 178 11.73 40.74 13.72
C ARG A 178 12.55 40.93 14.99
N PHE A 179 13.61 40.15 15.15
CA PHE A 179 14.50 40.18 16.32
C PHE A 179 15.88 40.73 15.98
N GLY A 180 16.12 41.22 14.73
CA GLY A 180 17.42 41.69 14.27
C GLY A 180 18.49 40.58 14.27
N ALA A 181 18.09 39.35 14.05
CA ALA A 181 18.93 38.13 14.18
C ALA A 181 19.04 37.34 12.87
N GLU A 182 18.96 38.05 11.72
CA GLU A 182 18.87 37.42 10.38
C GLU A 182 20.04 36.48 10.08
N ILE A 183 21.25 36.79 10.58
CA ILE A 183 22.44 35.98 10.34
C ILE A 183 22.30 34.54 10.87
N PHE A 184 21.46 34.31 11.89
CA PHE A 184 21.20 32.99 12.44
C PHE A 184 20.31 32.10 11.54
N VAL A 185 19.75 32.67 10.46
CA VAL A 185 19.07 31.88 9.42
C VAL A 185 19.97 30.82 8.84
N VAL A 186 21.27 31.11 8.65
CA VAL A 186 22.25 30.17 8.13
C VAL A 186 22.36 28.93 9.04
N ASP A 187 22.46 29.18 10.36
CA ASP A 187 22.56 28.09 11.34
C ASP A 187 21.27 27.25 11.37
N LEU A 188 20.12 27.92 11.34
CA LEU A 188 18.80 27.26 11.30
C LEU A 188 18.67 26.33 10.09
N ILE A 189 19.00 26.84 8.89
CA ILE A 189 18.94 26.05 7.65
C ILE A 189 19.88 24.87 7.75
N ALA A 190 21.13 25.11 8.11
CA ALA A 190 22.15 24.10 8.08
C ALA A 190 21.88 22.98 9.10
N ILE A 191 21.52 23.31 10.34
CA ILE A 191 21.19 22.31 11.36
C ILE A 191 19.94 21.54 10.95
N SER A 192 18.88 22.22 10.51
CA SER A 192 17.63 21.57 10.11
C SER A 192 17.81 20.63 8.93
N VAL A 193 18.54 21.04 7.90
CA VAL A 193 18.77 20.24 6.69
C VAL A 193 19.70 19.08 6.96
N LEU A 194 20.87 19.33 7.56
CA LEU A 194 21.90 18.30 7.75
C LEU A 194 21.46 17.22 8.75
N ARG A 195 20.78 17.62 9.83
CA ARG A 195 20.46 16.74 10.94
C ARG A 195 19.17 15.95 10.74
N GLU A 196 18.13 16.59 10.18
CA GLU A 196 16.80 16.03 10.14
C GLU A 196 16.23 15.97 8.72
N LEU A 197 15.99 17.12 8.10
CA LEU A 197 15.13 17.20 6.92
C LEU A 197 15.71 16.55 5.68
N GLY A 198 17.00 16.66 5.44
CA GLY A 198 17.62 16.12 4.23
C GLY A 198 17.44 14.61 4.13
N ILE A 199 17.68 13.87 5.21
CA ILE A 199 17.55 12.41 5.21
C ILE A 199 16.10 11.96 5.35
N LEU A 200 15.29 12.65 6.17
CA LEU A 200 13.88 12.30 6.36
C LEU A 200 13.09 12.47 5.07
N LEU A 201 13.25 13.61 4.37
CA LEU A 201 12.57 13.86 3.11
C LEU A 201 13.01 12.88 2.01
N THR A 202 14.33 12.61 1.94
CA THR A 202 14.86 11.58 1.05
C THR A 202 14.20 10.23 1.33
N ALA A 203 14.10 9.84 2.58
CA ALA A 203 13.47 8.56 2.97
C ALA A 203 11.97 8.52 2.62
N ILE A 204 11.23 9.62 2.80
CA ILE A 204 9.81 9.72 2.42
C ILE A 204 9.64 9.59 0.90
N ILE A 205 10.45 10.29 0.10
CA ILE A 205 10.42 10.21 -1.37
C ILE A 205 10.74 8.78 -1.83
N VAL A 206 11.80 8.20 -1.28
CA VAL A 206 12.21 6.82 -1.60
C VAL A 206 11.17 5.80 -1.12
N ALA A 207 10.53 6.00 0.04
CA ALA A 207 9.44 5.16 0.51
C ALA A 207 8.26 5.16 -0.47
N GLY A 208 7.85 6.34 -0.93
CA GLY A 208 6.78 6.47 -1.93
C GLY A 208 7.07 5.74 -3.23
N ARG A 209 8.30 5.86 -3.73
CA ARG A 209 8.73 5.29 -5.02
C ARG A 209 9.15 3.82 -4.89
N SER A 210 10.12 3.53 -4.01
CA SER A 210 10.79 2.22 -3.99
C SER A 210 10.00 1.17 -3.23
N ALA A 211 9.30 1.50 -2.12
CA ALA A 211 8.47 0.51 -1.44
C ALA A 211 7.31 0.05 -2.32
N SER A 212 6.64 0.99 -3.03
CA SER A 212 5.59 0.65 -3.99
C SER A 212 6.11 -0.20 -5.15
N ALA A 213 7.25 0.17 -5.73
CA ALA A 213 7.88 -0.56 -6.83
C ALA A 213 8.29 -1.98 -6.42
N PHE A 214 8.85 -2.16 -5.22
CA PHE A 214 9.20 -3.49 -4.71
C PHE A 214 7.98 -4.36 -4.45
N THR A 215 6.93 -3.77 -3.85
CA THR A 215 5.66 -4.47 -3.64
C THR A 215 5.04 -4.89 -4.96
N ALA A 216 4.99 -3.99 -5.95
CA ALA A 216 4.42 -4.27 -7.26
C ALA A 216 5.22 -5.33 -8.02
N ALA A 217 6.55 -5.23 -8.03
CA ALA A 217 7.41 -6.18 -8.72
C ALA A 217 7.32 -7.60 -8.13
N ILE A 218 7.48 -7.74 -6.81
CA ILE A 218 7.40 -9.05 -6.13
C ILE A 218 5.98 -9.60 -6.18
N GLY A 219 4.96 -8.75 -5.99
CA GLY A 219 3.56 -9.14 -6.06
C GLY A 219 3.16 -9.64 -7.45
N SER A 220 3.64 -8.99 -8.52
CA SER A 220 3.45 -9.44 -9.90
C SER A 220 4.11 -10.80 -10.16
N MET A 221 5.34 -11.01 -9.65
CA MET A 221 6.02 -12.32 -9.74
C MET A 221 5.24 -13.41 -8.99
N LYS A 222 4.65 -13.07 -7.84
CA LYS A 222 3.84 -14.02 -7.08
C LYS A 222 2.54 -14.37 -7.80
N MET A 223 1.85 -13.41 -8.40
CA MET A 223 0.65 -13.67 -9.21
C MET A 223 0.93 -14.56 -10.42
N ARG A 224 2.15 -14.52 -10.97
CA ARG A 224 2.60 -15.40 -12.06
C ARG A 224 3.22 -16.71 -11.58
N GLU A 225 3.10 -17.00 -10.27
CA GLU A 225 3.67 -18.21 -9.62
C GLU A 225 5.21 -18.30 -9.70
N GLU A 226 5.91 -17.23 -10.13
CA GLU A 226 7.37 -17.21 -10.24
C GLU A 226 8.06 -17.39 -8.88
N VAL A 227 7.45 -16.85 -7.79
CA VAL A 227 7.97 -17.01 -6.42
C VAL A 227 7.87 -18.47 -5.98
N ASP A 228 6.81 -19.18 -6.34
CA ASP A 228 6.60 -20.58 -6.00
C ASP A 228 7.48 -21.49 -6.86
N ALA A 229 7.71 -21.12 -8.13
CA ALA A 229 8.70 -21.77 -8.97
C ALA A 229 10.13 -21.68 -8.40
N LEU A 230 10.53 -20.51 -7.85
CA LEU A 230 11.83 -20.38 -7.15
C LEU A 230 11.92 -21.36 -5.97
N ARG A 231 10.87 -21.49 -5.17
CA ARG A 231 10.82 -22.44 -4.04
C ARG A 231 10.92 -23.88 -4.50
N ALA A 232 10.21 -24.24 -5.58
CA ALA A 232 10.25 -25.59 -6.16
C ALA A 232 11.66 -25.95 -6.67
N LEU A 233 12.43 -24.97 -7.11
CA LEU A 233 13.85 -25.13 -7.51
C LEU A 233 14.82 -25.13 -6.31
N GLY A 234 14.32 -25.08 -5.07
CA GLY A 234 15.15 -25.03 -3.85
C GLY A 234 15.84 -23.69 -3.62
N LEU A 235 15.37 -22.62 -4.29
CA LEU A 235 15.91 -21.28 -4.18
C LEU A 235 15.09 -20.47 -3.15
N ASP A 236 15.78 -19.83 -2.20
CA ASP A 236 15.10 -18.98 -1.21
C ASP A 236 14.75 -17.62 -1.82
N PRO A 237 13.45 -17.25 -1.89
CA PRO A 237 13.02 -15.95 -2.37
C PRO A 237 13.60 -14.76 -1.59
N VAL A 238 13.90 -14.95 -0.29
CA VAL A 238 14.51 -13.88 0.53
C VAL A 238 15.90 -13.54 0.03
N THR A 239 16.72 -14.57 -0.24
CA THR A 239 18.08 -14.40 -0.78
C THR A 239 18.07 -13.76 -2.17
N ILE A 240 17.14 -14.18 -3.04
CA ILE A 240 17.16 -13.79 -4.46
C ILE A 240 16.45 -12.48 -4.72
N LEU A 241 15.29 -12.27 -4.08
CA LEU A 241 14.43 -11.13 -4.37
C LEU A 241 14.56 -10.02 -3.33
N VAL A 242 14.66 -10.37 -2.05
CA VAL A 242 14.60 -9.38 -0.95
C VAL A 242 15.96 -8.77 -0.67
N ALA A 243 16.98 -9.62 -0.46
CA ALA A 243 18.30 -9.16 -0.02
C ALA A 243 18.95 -8.14 -0.96
N PRO A 244 18.98 -8.32 -2.30
CA PRO A 244 19.59 -7.33 -3.18
C PRO A 244 18.88 -5.98 -3.18
N ARG A 245 17.53 -5.97 -3.01
CA ARG A 245 16.72 -4.75 -2.96
C ARG A 245 17.00 -3.94 -1.69
N ILE A 246 17.02 -4.60 -0.55
CA ILE A 246 17.25 -3.94 0.74
C ILE A 246 18.71 -3.45 0.82
N LEU A 247 19.68 -4.26 0.40
CA LEU A 247 21.08 -3.85 0.34
C LEU A 247 21.28 -2.65 -0.57
N ALA A 248 20.65 -2.63 -1.74
CA ALA A 248 20.70 -1.49 -2.64
C ALA A 248 20.21 -0.21 -1.94
N LEU A 249 19.08 -0.26 -1.20
CA LEU A 249 18.60 0.89 -0.45
C LEU A 249 19.56 1.30 0.68
N ILE A 250 20.11 0.36 1.44
CA ILE A 250 21.05 0.65 2.53
C ILE A 250 22.30 1.38 2.00
N LEU A 251 22.75 1.03 0.80
CA LEU A 251 23.92 1.67 0.18
C LEU A 251 23.55 3.02 -0.48
N THR A 252 22.40 3.13 -1.11
CA THR A 252 22.03 4.31 -1.89
C THR A 252 21.39 5.43 -1.08
N LEU A 253 20.63 5.10 -0.03
CA LEU A 253 19.92 6.12 0.74
C LEU A 253 20.86 7.11 1.45
N PRO A 254 21.99 6.70 2.07
CA PRO A 254 22.97 7.66 2.60
C PRO A 254 23.54 8.60 1.53
N VAL A 255 23.83 8.07 0.34
CA VAL A 255 24.33 8.87 -0.78
C VAL A 255 23.30 9.90 -1.25
N LEU A 256 22.05 9.45 -1.40
CA LEU A 256 20.93 10.35 -1.71
C LEU A 256 20.73 11.41 -0.62
N GLY A 257 20.89 11.05 0.65
CA GLY A 257 20.84 11.99 1.78
C GLY A 257 21.94 13.07 1.71
N ILE A 258 23.17 12.70 1.31
CA ILE A 258 24.24 13.68 1.08
C ILE A 258 23.85 14.64 -0.05
N LEU A 259 23.36 14.11 -1.17
CA LEU A 259 22.91 14.94 -2.30
C LEU A 259 21.75 15.85 -1.92
N ALA A 260 20.80 15.36 -1.11
CA ALA A 260 19.69 16.13 -0.56
C ALA A 260 20.18 17.27 0.34
N ASN A 261 21.14 17.00 1.20
CA ASN A 261 21.74 18.01 2.08
C ASN A 261 22.42 19.10 1.26
N ILE A 262 23.24 18.74 0.28
CA ILE A 262 23.91 19.71 -0.61
C ILE A 262 22.87 20.55 -1.36
N ALA A 263 21.83 19.94 -1.92
CA ALA A 263 20.78 20.63 -2.64
C ALA A 263 19.96 21.55 -1.71
N GLY A 264 19.62 21.09 -0.51
CA GLY A 264 18.89 21.89 0.48
C GLY A 264 19.68 23.11 0.96
N LEU A 265 20.96 22.92 1.25
CA LEU A 265 21.86 24.03 1.62
C LEU A 265 22.03 25.01 0.44
N ALA A 266 22.14 24.53 -0.79
CA ALA A 266 22.21 25.38 -1.97
C ALA A 266 20.92 26.21 -2.16
N GLY A 267 19.74 25.60 -1.97
CA GLY A 267 18.45 26.30 -1.99
C GLY A 267 18.36 27.37 -0.91
N GLY A 268 18.77 27.03 0.32
CA GLY A 268 18.85 27.96 1.44
C GLY A 268 19.82 29.12 1.21
N ALA A 269 21.00 28.83 0.63
CA ALA A 269 22.01 29.85 0.29
C ALA A 269 21.51 30.84 -0.78
N VAL A 270 20.83 30.32 -1.82
CA VAL A 270 20.23 31.16 -2.88
C VAL A 270 19.20 32.12 -2.27
N MET A 271 18.32 31.61 -1.41
CA MET A 271 17.28 32.43 -0.79
C MET A 271 17.89 33.46 0.19
N ALA A 272 18.84 33.04 1.04
CA ALA A 272 19.53 33.94 1.96
C ALA A 272 20.28 35.08 1.22
N TRP A 273 20.80 34.77 0.02
CA TRP A 273 21.43 35.76 -0.82
C TRP A 273 20.42 36.76 -1.43
N LEU A 274 19.29 36.25 -1.95
CA LEU A 274 18.30 37.08 -2.63
C LEU A 274 17.49 37.96 -1.66
N ASP A 275 17.13 37.44 -0.48
CA ASP A 275 16.24 38.06 0.49
C ASP A 275 17.00 38.88 1.57
N LEU A 276 18.07 38.28 2.10
CA LEU A 276 18.84 38.89 3.21
C LEU A 276 20.16 39.53 2.77
N GLY A 277 20.54 39.46 1.50
CA GLY A 277 21.83 39.98 1.00
C GLY A 277 23.05 39.20 1.54
N ILE A 278 22.88 38.01 2.14
CA ILE A 278 23.99 37.22 2.68
C ILE A 278 24.73 36.56 1.51
N ALA A 279 25.95 37.02 1.23
CA ALA A 279 26.74 36.47 0.13
C ALA A 279 27.00 34.96 0.31
N PRO A 280 27.00 34.16 -0.77
CA PRO A 280 27.23 32.72 -0.68
C PRO A 280 28.53 32.31 0.01
N ALA A 281 29.60 33.14 -0.12
CA ALA A 281 30.86 32.93 0.59
C ALA A 281 30.71 33.05 2.11
N VAL A 282 29.92 34.06 2.58
CA VAL A 282 29.63 34.25 4.01
C VAL A 282 28.78 33.08 4.52
N PHE A 283 27.78 32.67 3.75
CA PHE A 283 26.95 31.51 4.07
C PHE A 283 27.80 30.23 4.24
N ALA A 284 28.66 29.92 3.28
CA ALA A 284 29.56 28.76 3.32
C ALA A 284 30.57 28.83 4.47
N GLY A 285 31.19 30.03 4.71
CA GLY A 285 32.12 30.23 5.82
C GLY A 285 31.44 29.99 7.17
N ARG A 286 30.21 30.50 7.37
CA ARG A 286 29.47 30.31 8.62
C ARG A 286 29.14 28.84 8.89
N ILE A 287 28.80 28.07 7.84
CA ILE A 287 28.61 26.60 7.98
C ILE A 287 29.91 25.94 8.38
N ALA A 288 31.03 26.28 7.72
CA ALA A 288 32.32 25.64 7.98
C ALA A 288 32.86 25.91 9.38
N ASP A 289 32.70 27.16 9.86
CA ASP A 289 33.25 27.61 11.14
C ASP A 289 32.30 27.37 12.32
N GLY A 290 30.97 27.42 12.09
CA GLY A 290 29.95 27.42 13.14
C GLY A 290 29.23 26.07 13.32
N ILE A 291 29.22 25.23 12.28
CA ILE A 291 28.41 24.00 12.30
C ILE A 291 29.32 22.77 12.26
N GLY A 292 29.33 22.06 13.39
CA GLY A 292 30.15 20.86 13.49
C GLY A 292 29.67 19.72 12.54
N PRO A 293 30.60 18.86 12.07
CA PRO A 293 30.28 17.73 11.19
C PRO A 293 29.33 16.71 11.83
N TRP A 294 29.08 16.85 13.12
CA TRP A 294 28.24 15.98 13.92
C TRP A 294 26.77 16.00 13.47
N HIS A 295 26.27 17.16 13.02
CA HIS A 295 24.90 17.27 12.50
C HIS A 295 24.70 16.41 11.24
N LEU A 296 25.66 16.40 10.33
CA LEU A 296 25.64 15.53 9.17
C LEU A 296 25.72 14.05 9.59
N ALA A 297 26.58 13.71 10.54
CA ALA A 297 26.75 12.33 11.02
C ALA A 297 25.46 11.80 11.65
N VAL A 298 24.78 12.60 12.48
CA VAL A 298 23.48 12.26 13.08
C VAL A 298 22.43 11.97 11.99
N GLY A 299 22.34 12.79 10.96
CA GLY A 299 21.46 12.54 9.83
C GLY A 299 21.79 11.24 9.11
N LEU A 300 23.06 11.03 8.74
CA LEU A 300 23.48 9.86 7.97
C LEU A 300 23.36 8.53 8.73
N VAL A 301 23.52 8.52 10.04
CA VAL A 301 23.34 7.30 10.87
C VAL A 301 21.91 6.78 10.79
N LYS A 302 20.91 7.64 10.60
CA LYS A 302 19.51 7.25 10.44
C LYS A 302 19.25 6.56 9.07
N ALA A 303 20.01 6.89 8.04
CA ALA A 303 19.77 6.45 6.66
C ALA A 303 19.70 4.92 6.48
N PRO A 304 20.63 4.10 6.98
CA PRO A 304 20.54 2.65 6.85
C PRO A 304 19.28 2.05 7.52
N VAL A 305 18.85 2.64 8.63
CA VAL A 305 17.65 2.19 9.36
C VAL A 305 16.40 2.51 8.56
N PHE A 306 16.30 3.72 7.97
CA PHE A 306 15.19 4.08 7.09
C PHE A 306 15.16 3.21 5.84
N ALA A 307 16.31 2.95 5.23
CA ALA A 307 16.44 2.05 4.10
C ALA A 307 15.93 0.63 4.42
N LEU A 308 16.30 0.11 5.59
CA LEU A 308 15.86 -1.19 6.07
C LEU A 308 14.34 -1.22 6.25
N ILE A 309 13.75 -0.21 6.89
CA ILE A 309 12.30 -0.09 7.08
C ILE A 309 11.58 -0.11 5.73
N ILE A 310 12.00 0.75 4.79
CA ILE A 310 11.40 0.88 3.46
C ILE A 310 11.47 -0.45 2.71
N GLY A 311 12.64 -1.08 2.70
CA GLY A 311 12.87 -2.34 2.00
C GLY A 311 12.10 -3.51 2.59
N ILE A 312 12.07 -3.65 3.92
CA ILE A 312 11.34 -4.71 4.62
C ILE A 312 9.84 -4.59 4.37
N VAL A 313 9.27 -3.39 4.53
CA VAL A 313 7.84 -3.17 4.31
C VAL A 313 7.45 -3.45 2.86
N GLY A 314 8.20 -2.91 1.89
CA GLY A 314 7.92 -3.11 0.47
C GLY A 314 8.03 -4.59 0.06
N CYS A 315 9.11 -5.27 0.42
CA CYS A 315 9.31 -6.67 0.04
C CYS A 315 8.32 -7.62 0.74
N ARG A 316 8.05 -7.42 2.05
CA ARG A 316 7.06 -8.23 2.78
C ARG A 316 5.67 -8.11 2.17
N ASN A 317 5.23 -6.89 1.89
CA ASN A 317 3.92 -6.66 1.29
C ASN A 317 3.83 -7.27 -0.12
N GLY A 318 4.90 -7.21 -0.91
CA GLY A 318 4.97 -7.90 -2.21
C GLY A 318 4.80 -9.42 -2.09
N LEU A 319 5.48 -10.04 -1.12
CA LEU A 319 5.34 -11.47 -0.83
C LEU A 319 3.97 -11.83 -0.21
N ALA A 320 3.25 -10.86 0.36
CA ALA A 320 1.92 -11.05 0.94
C ALA A 320 0.77 -10.89 -0.06
N VAL A 321 1.04 -10.44 -1.31
CA VAL A 321 0.02 -10.28 -2.36
C VAL A 321 -0.72 -11.59 -2.57
N GLY A 322 -2.05 -11.52 -2.71
CA GLY A 322 -2.90 -12.65 -3.10
C GLY A 322 -2.74 -13.01 -4.59
N GLY A 323 -3.62 -13.83 -5.11
CA GLY A 323 -3.63 -14.23 -6.52
C GLY A 323 -4.33 -13.25 -7.46
N ASP A 324 -4.69 -12.03 -7.03
CA ASP A 324 -5.53 -11.09 -7.76
C ASP A 324 -4.96 -9.68 -7.80
N ALA A 325 -5.36 -8.91 -8.83
CA ALA A 325 -4.91 -7.54 -9.07
C ALA A 325 -5.40 -6.55 -7.99
N GLU A 326 -6.54 -6.80 -7.35
CA GLU A 326 -7.07 -5.96 -6.28
C GLU A 326 -6.16 -6.02 -5.05
N SER A 327 -5.74 -7.23 -4.66
CA SER A 327 -4.76 -7.44 -3.58
C SER A 327 -3.44 -6.75 -3.87
N LEU A 328 -2.95 -6.81 -5.12
CA LEU A 328 -1.73 -6.15 -5.55
C LEU A 328 -1.83 -4.62 -5.36
N GLY A 329 -2.89 -4.00 -5.88
CA GLY A 329 -3.12 -2.55 -5.77
C GLY A 329 -3.24 -2.10 -4.32
N ARG A 330 -4.02 -2.79 -3.52
CA ARG A 330 -4.22 -2.51 -2.09
C ARG A 330 -2.92 -2.61 -1.29
N LEU A 331 -2.13 -3.66 -1.48
CA LEU A 331 -0.88 -3.86 -0.75
C LEU A 331 0.23 -2.92 -1.23
N THR A 332 0.23 -2.52 -2.51
CA THR A 332 1.15 -1.50 -3.02
C THR A 332 0.91 -0.15 -2.34
N SER A 333 -0.33 0.30 -2.25
CA SER A 333 -0.67 1.54 -1.53
C SER A 333 -0.40 1.43 -0.03
N ALA A 334 -0.74 0.30 0.59
CA ALA A 334 -0.49 0.06 2.01
C ALA A 334 1.00 0.05 2.35
N SER A 335 1.87 -0.41 1.43
CA SER A 335 3.32 -0.41 1.64
C SER A 335 3.90 0.99 1.75
N VAL A 336 3.43 1.92 0.93
CA VAL A 336 3.85 3.32 0.97
C VAL A 336 3.49 3.96 2.30
N VAL A 337 2.21 3.84 2.68
CA VAL A 337 1.70 4.43 3.93
C VAL A 337 2.43 3.86 5.15
N ALA A 338 2.60 2.53 5.19
CA ALA A 338 3.29 1.88 6.30
C ALA A 338 4.78 2.24 6.37
N ALA A 339 5.47 2.32 5.22
CA ALA A 339 6.88 2.69 5.17
C ALA A 339 7.10 4.12 5.62
N ILE A 340 6.31 5.09 5.13
CA ILE A 340 6.39 6.49 5.54
C ILE A 340 6.11 6.63 7.04
N PHE A 341 5.04 6.00 7.54
CA PHE A 341 4.68 6.05 8.96
C PHE A 341 5.81 5.52 9.85
N LEU A 342 6.39 4.35 9.51
CA LEU A 342 7.47 3.76 10.29
C LEU A 342 8.78 4.56 10.21
N VAL A 343 9.07 5.18 9.07
CA VAL A 343 10.23 6.09 8.92
C VAL A 343 10.07 7.30 9.81
N ILE A 344 8.91 7.97 9.81
CA ILE A 344 8.64 9.14 10.67
C ILE A 344 8.70 8.74 12.15
N LEU A 345 8.15 7.58 12.50
CA LEU A 345 8.22 7.06 13.88
C LEU A 345 9.66 6.80 14.31
N ALA A 346 10.47 6.17 13.46
CA ALA A 346 11.86 5.92 13.72
C ALA A 346 12.67 7.22 13.83
N ASP A 347 12.39 8.20 12.97
CA ASP A 347 13.04 9.52 13.04
C ASP A 347 12.74 10.22 14.36
N ALA A 348 11.49 10.23 14.81
CA ALA A 348 11.11 10.78 16.11
C ALA A 348 11.86 10.10 17.28
N VAL A 349 12.01 8.77 17.23
CA VAL A 349 12.77 8.01 18.24
C VAL A 349 14.24 8.40 18.21
N PHE A 350 14.86 8.51 17.03
CA PHE A 350 16.24 8.96 16.89
C PHE A 350 16.44 10.40 17.39
N SER A 351 15.54 11.31 17.06
CA SER A 351 15.62 12.72 17.47
C SER A 351 15.55 12.86 18.98
N VAL A 352 14.65 12.13 19.66
CA VAL A 352 14.59 12.08 21.13
C VAL A 352 15.85 11.43 21.71
N PHE A 353 16.32 10.34 21.11
CA PHE A 353 17.53 9.64 21.57
C PHE A 353 18.76 10.56 21.52
N PHE A 354 19.02 11.22 20.40
CA PHE A 354 20.15 12.12 20.26
C PHE A 354 20.03 13.36 21.17
N ALA A 355 18.81 13.89 21.37
CA ALA A 355 18.59 14.98 22.33
C ALA A 355 18.91 14.56 23.77
N LEU A 356 18.55 13.35 24.18
CA LEU A 356 18.89 12.82 25.51
C LEU A 356 20.40 12.57 25.71
N MET A 357 21.11 12.26 24.62
CA MET A 357 22.57 12.10 24.64
C MET A 357 23.32 13.43 24.61
N GLY A 358 22.63 14.57 24.51
CA GLY A 358 23.25 15.89 24.42
C GLY A 358 23.98 16.17 23.12
N ILE A 359 23.57 15.46 22.05
CA ILE A 359 24.20 15.50 20.73
C ILE A 359 23.29 16.22 19.75
#